data_f2ccda0e89f0bbf20ccafed3d10fb800
#
_entry.id   f2ccda0e89f0bbf20ccafed3d10fb800
#
_cell.length_a   1.000
_cell.length_b   1.000
_cell.length_c   1.000
_cell.angle_alpha   90.00
_cell.angle_beta   90.00
_cell.angle_gamma   90.00
#
_symmetry.space_group_name_H-M   'P 1'
#
loop_
_entity.id
_entity.type
_entity.pdbx_description
1 polymer ?
#
loop_
_entity_poly.entity_id
_entity_poly.type
_entity_poly.pdbx_seq_one_letter_code
_entity_poly.pdbx_strand_id
1 'polypeptide(L)'
;MKFSRILDILGFLSILGANILSTSCQKKSDFINTLHNSVLYNAHPENSPLSNSQKSTLNITAMDTFMTIQSYGDKKNAEIANQKAKEELLRIEKLLSVTDIESEIFRINHHQNEWQNVNQTTWEVLLEAKQMAQLTHGSFNPCLYPILSAWGFTTGSFSIPENDTIQYLLQFTDFEKIEFKDSYKIFIPQNMMIDLGGIAKGFTGDKIIQILKENGIESALLDLGGNIQTLGTKPDGTKWNIGIKNPLTGEVAASIKVENMAVITSGGYERFFTASDGKKYIHIIDSKTGFPVDNEIASVTILSSSGTYADALSTALFVMGTEKAFSFWKEHRDFEMLIFTKDKRSFATEGLKNKVDFLDDSFEVYWKNYF
;
A
#
# COMPACT_ATOMS: atom_id res chain seq x y z
N MET A 1 -20.95 -1.82 -35.85
CA MET A 1 -19.69 -1.39 -36.46
C MET A 1 -18.94 -0.31 -35.65
N LYS A 2 -19.21 -0.09 -34.37
CA LYS A 2 -18.48 0.86 -33.49
C LYS A 2 -17.64 0.19 -32.40
N PHE A 3 -17.76 -1.11 -32.18
CA PHE A 3 -17.08 -1.87 -31.13
C PHE A 3 -15.63 -2.28 -31.44
N SER A 4 -15.23 -2.28 -32.71
CA SER A 4 -13.85 -2.67 -33.12
C SER A 4 -12.80 -1.59 -32.81
N ARG A 5 -13.19 -0.34 -32.60
CA ARG A 5 -12.25 0.77 -32.38
C ARG A 5 -11.75 0.94 -30.94
N ILE A 6 -12.41 0.33 -29.97
CA ILE A 6 -12.00 0.45 -28.56
C ILE A 6 -10.83 -0.51 -28.24
N LEU A 7 -10.82 -1.69 -28.87
CA LEU A 7 -9.67 -2.61 -28.72
C LEU A 7 -8.39 -2.10 -29.42
N ASP A 8 -8.53 -1.37 -30.55
CA ASP A 8 -7.39 -0.78 -31.26
C ASP A 8 -6.73 0.38 -30.48
N ILE A 9 -7.45 1.06 -29.58
CA ILE A 9 -6.91 2.14 -28.75
C ILE A 9 -6.00 1.59 -27.65
N LEU A 10 -6.27 0.41 -27.12
CA LEU A 10 -5.43 -0.25 -26.11
C LEU A 10 -4.11 -0.81 -26.70
N GLY A 11 -4.09 -1.13 -28.00
CA GLY A 11 -2.89 -1.64 -28.68
C GLY A 11 -1.94 -0.56 -29.21
N PHE A 12 -2.39 0.69 -29.41
CA PHE A 12 -1.58 1.75 -30.04
C PHE A 12 -0.86 2.68 -29.06
N LEU A 13 -1.20 2.66 -27.78
CA LEU A 13 -0.59 3.54 -26.75
C LEU A 13 0.75 3.05 -26.19
N SER A 14 1.19 1.84 -26.56
CA SER A 14 2.46 1.27 -26.08
C SER A 14 3.73 1.77 -26.79
N ILE A 15 3.64 2.54 -27.85
CA ILE A 15 4.82 2.90 -28.69
C ILE A 15 5.24 4.38 -28.59
N LEU A 16 4.43 5.25 -28.04
CA LEU A 16 4.72 6.71 -28.00
C LEU A 16 5.12 7.27 -26.61
N GLY A 17 5.19 6.45 -25.57
CA GLY A 17 5.47 6.88 -24.20
C GLY A 17 6.95 7.08 -23.81
N ALA A 18 7.92 6.73 -24.67
CA ALA A 18 9.32 6.60 -24.26
C ALA A 18 10.13 7.90 -24.20
N ASN A 19 9.63 9.05 -24.64
CA ASN A 19 10.44 10.26 -24.78
C ASN A 19 10.01 11.52 -23.97
N ILE A 20 9.04 11.40 -23.04
CA ILE A 20 8.61 12.55 -22.21
C ILE A 20 9.01 12.39 -20.73
N LEU A 21 9.60 11.26 -20.33
CA LEU A 21 9.90 10.93 -18.94
C LEU A 21 11.14 11.61 -18.33
N SER A 22 11.98 12.31 -19.10
CA SER A 22 13.27 12.82 -18.59
C SER A 22 13.20 14.18 -17.86
N THR A 23 12.16 14.98 -18.04
CA THR A 23 12.08 16.34 -17.43
C THR A 23 11.16 16.44 -16.21
N SER A 24 10.27 15.46 -15.97
CA SER A 24 9.42 15.44 -14.77
C SER A 24 10.11 14.75 -13.56
N CYS A 25 11.09 13.89 -13.82
CA CYS A 25 11.79 13.14 -12.78
C CYS A 25 12.71 14.01 -11.93
N GLN A 26 13.37 15.03 -12.53
CA GLN A 26 14.31 15.91 -11.84
C GLN A 26 13.60 16.85 -10.83
N LYS A 27 12.42 17.37 -11.17
CA LYS A 27 11.63 18.21 -10.25
C LYS A 27 10.95 17.44 -9.11
N LYS A 28 10.69 16.15 -9.29
CA LYS A 28 10.20 15.26 -8.21
C LYS A 28 11.29 14.92 -7.19
N SER A 29 12.54 14.74 -7.62
CA SER A 29 13.68 14.44 -6.77
C SER A 29 13.97 15.54 -5.73
N ASP A 30 13.87 16.80 -6.12
CA ASP A 30 14.16 17.93 -5.24
C ASP A 30 13.04 18.19 -4.21
N PHE A 31 11.79 17.89 -4.56
CA PHE A 31 10.65 17.99 -3.65
C PHE A 31 10.62 16.84 -2.62
N ILE A 32 11.07 15.65 -3.01
CA ILE A 32 11.14 14.45 -2.15
C ILE A 32 12.24 14.60 -1.08
N ASN A 33 13.37 15.21 -1.40
CA ASN A 33 14.48 15.41 -0.46
C ASN A 33 14.16 16.38 0.70
N THR A 34 13.19 17.28 0.51
CA THR A 34 12.79 18.26 1.55
C THR A 34 11.81 17.67 2.58
N LEU A 35 11.08 16.60 2.22
CA LEU A 35 10.06 15.97 3.09
C LEU A 35 10.60 14.87 4.01
N HIS A 36 11.82 14.35 3.76
CA HIS A 36 12.38 13.21 4.50
C HIS A 36 13.13 13.57 5.80
N ASN A 37 13.34 14.86 6.09
CA ASN A 37 14.14 15.30 7.24
C ASN A 37 13.35 15.56 8.54
N SER A 38 12.07 15.21 8.64
CA SER A 38 11.26 15.53 9.81
C SER A 38 10.95 14.35 10.76
N VAL A 39 11.69 13.25 10.68
CA VAL A 39 11.64 12.25 11.75
C VAL A 39 12.72 12.61 12.77
N LEU A 40 12.34 13.35 13.80
CA LEU A 40 13.22 13.78 14.89
C LEU A 40 13.68 12.58 15.72
N TYR A 41 14.97 12.29 15.65
CA TYR A 41 15.67 11.38 16.54
C TYR A 41 16.41 12.18 17.62
N ASN A 42 16.02 12.05 18.86
CA ASN A 42 16.80 12.55 20.00
C ASN A 42 17.09 11.46 21.03
N ALA A 43 18.40 11.30 21.25
CA ALA A 43 19.18 11.01 22.45
C ALA A 43 19.04 9.68 23.23
N HIS A 44 20.20 9.14 23.53
CA HIS A 44 20.57 7.85 24.14
C HIS A 44 20.38 7.72 25.65
N PRO A 45 20.18 6.46 26.13
CA PRO A 45 20.81 6.00 27.37
C PRO A 45 21.72 4.77 27.15
N GLU A 46 22.81 4.73 27.90
CA GLU A 46 23.98 3.86 27.72
C GLU A 46 23.87 2.38 28.15
N ASN A 47 22.69 1.79 28.40
CA ASN A 47 22.56 0.42 28.92
C ASN A 47 21.43 -0.39 28.22
N SER A 48 21.49 -0.50 26.89
CA SER A 48 20.59 -1.35 26.11
C SER A 48 21.28 -2.66 25.70
N PRO A 49 20.56 -3.80 25.56
CA PRO A 49 21.11 -5.07 25.08
C PRO A 49 21.75 -4.98 23.69
N LEU A 50 21.44 -3.95 22.91
CA LEU A 50 21.98 -3.67 21.58
C LEU A 50 22.94 -2.47 21.58
N SER A 51 23.55 -2.10 22.70
CA SER A 51 24.43 -0.92 22.82
C SER A 51 25.65 -0.90 21.86
N ASN A 52 26.02 -2.05 21.31
CA ASN A 52 27.08 -2.19 20.31
C ASN A 52 26.55 -2.36 18.87
N SER A 53 25.23 -2.28 18.65
CA SER A 53 24.67 -2.45 17.33
C SER A 53 24.96 -1.24 16.45
N GLN A 54 25.40 -1.51 15.23
CA GLN A 54 25.63 -0.48 14.21
C GLN A 54 24.42 -0.38 13.28
N LYS A 55 24.09 0.86 12.90
CA LYS A 55 23.03 1.13 11.93
C LYS A 55 23.54 0.85 10.53
N SER A 56 22.79 0.06 9.78
CA SER A 56 22.90 -0.04 8.31
C SER A 56 21.64 0.52 7.67
N THR A 57 21.79 1.35 6.64
CA THR A 57 20.66 1.98 5.93
C THR A 57 20.75 1.67 4.46
N LEU A 58 19.66 1.16 3.90
CA LEU A 58 19.45 0.99 2.48
C LEU A 58 18.37 1.97 2.02
N ASN A 59 18.69 2.76 0.99
CA ASN A 59 17.73 3.61 0.28
C ASN A 59 17.57 3.07 -1.13
N ILE A 60 16.32 2.96 -1.61
CA ILE A 60 16.00 2.43 -2.92
C ILE A 60 14.72 3.07 -3.45
N THR A 61 14.65 3.29 -4.76
CA THR A 61 13.39 3.62 -5.44
C THR A 61 12.86 2.35 -6.09
N ALA A 62 11.66 1.92 -5.69
CA ALA A 62 10.97 0.75 -6.21
C ALA A 62 9.45 0.90 -6.00
N MET A 63 8.64 0.15 -6.75
CA MET A 63 7.16 0.18 -6.66
C MET A 63 6.60 1.63 -6.67
N ASP A 64 7.14 2.45 -7.58
CA ASP A 64 6.78 3.86 -7.79
C ASP A 64 7.00 4.78 -6.57
N THR A 65 7.82 4.38 -5.60
CA THR A 65 8.09 5.18 -4.40
C THR A 65 9.53 5.08 -3.91
N PHE A 66 9.93 6.04 -3.06
CA PHE A 66 11.19 5.97 -2.34
C PHE A 66 11.02 5.16 -1.07
N MET A 67 11.94 4.24 -0.83
CA MET A 67 11.91 3.31 0.29
C MET A 67 13.21 3.36 1.08
N THR A 68 13.10 3.16 2.40
CA THR A 68 14.24 3.09 3.32
C THR A 68 14.13 1.86 4.21
N ILE A 69 15.20 1.09 4.31
CA ILE A 69 15.35 0.00 5.29
C ILE A 69 16.48 0.36 6.23
N GLN A 70 16.17 0.48 7.52
CA GLN A 70 17.14 0.69 8.59
C GLN A 70 17.19 -0.56 9.45
N SER A 71 18.35 -1.22 9.50
CA SER A 71 18.60 -2.38 10.35
C SER A 71 19.73 -2.10 11.33
N TYR A 72 19.67 -2.70 12.51
CA TYR A 72 20.61 -2.54 13.58
C TYR A 72 21.13 -3.89 14.03
N GLY A 73 22.44 -4.03 14.14
CA GLY A 73 23.09 -5.28 14.51
C GLY A 73 24.60 -5.22 14.32
N ASP A 74 25.26 -6.38 14.19
CA ASP A 74 26.62 -6.43 13.67
C ASP A 74 26.64 -5.83 12.26
N LYS A 75 27.61 -4.94 12.00
CA LYS A 75 27.66 -4.15 10.77
C LYS A 75 27.61 -5.04 9.52
N LYS A 76 28.43 -6.09 9.50
CA LYS A 76 28.52 -6.98 8.34
C LYS A 76 27.22 -7.74 8.12
N ASN A 77 26.61 -8.24 9.19
CA ASN A 77 25.34 -8.95 9.12
C ASN A 77 24.22 -8.01 8.66
N ALA A 78 24.16 -6.78 9.17
CA ALA A 78 23.16 -5.79 8.77
C ALA A 78 23.31 -5.37 7.29
N GLU A 79 24.54 -5.21 6.79
CA GLU A 79 24.79 -4.93 5.37
C GLU A 79 24.35 -6.10 4.49
N ILE A 80 24.68 -7.35 4.88
CA ILE A 80 24.26 -8.56 4.14
C ILE A 80 22.73 -8.69 4.14
N ALA A 81 22.10 -8.50 5.30
CA ALA A 81 20.64 -8.58 5.43
C ALA A 81 19.94 -7.53 4.55
N ASN A 82 20.42 -6.28 4.57
CA ASN A 82 19.89 -5.22 3.72
C ASN A 82 20.10 -5.50 2.23
N GLN A 83 21.23 -6.10 1.84
CA GLN A 83 21.44 -6.47 0.43
C GLN A 83 20.47 -7.55 -0.02
N LYS A 84 20.24 -8.60 0.80
CA LYS A 84 19.22 -9.63 0.51
C LYS A 84 17.82 -9.06 0.47
N ALA A 85 17.50 -8.15 1.38
CA ALA A 85 16.21 -7.43 1.40
C ALA A 85 16.01 -6.63 0.09
N LYS A 86 17.05 -5.96 -0.39
CA LYS A 86 17.01 -5.25 -1.69
C LYS A 86 16.77 -6.20 -2.86
N GLU A 87 17.47 -7.32 -2.90
CA GLU A 87 17.32 -8.32 -3.96
C GLU A 87 15.91 -8.88 -4.01
N GLU A 88 15.34 -9.21 -2.85
CA GLU A 88 13.97 -9.70 -2.75
C GLU A 88 12.93 -8.62 -3.13
N LEU A 89 13.12 -7.39 -2.67
CA LEU A 89 12.24 -6.27 -3.02
C LEU A 89 12.18 -6.08 -4.55
N LEU A 90 13.34 -6.01 -5.21
CA LEU A 90 13.40 -5.86 -6.66
C LEU A 90 12.85 -7.07 -7.41
N ARG A 91 13.04 -8.28 -6.86
CA ARG A 91 12.46 -9.50 -7.41
C ARG A 91 10.93 -9.48 -7.34
N ILE A 92 10.37 -9.07 -6.21
CA ILE A 92 8.91 -8.96 -6.03
C ILE A 92 8.35 -7.85 -6.94
N GLU A 93 8.98 -6.68 -7.00
CA GLU A 93 8.57 -5.62 -7.93
C GLU A 93 8.49 -6.12 -9.37
N LYS A 94 9.54 -6.83 -9.83
CA LYS A 94 9.57 -7.41 -11.18
C LYS A 94 8.46 -8.44 -11.41
N LEU A 95 8.08 -9.24 -10.41
CA LEU A 95 7.00 -10.21 -10.54
C LEU A 95 5.62 -9.55 -10.59
N LEU A 96 5.41 -8.47 -9.82
CA LEU A 96 4.08 -7.93 -9.55
C LEU A 96 3.72 -6.67 -10.35
N SER A 97 4.63 -6.14 -11.16
CA SER A 97 4.36 -4.95 -11.98
C SER A 97 3.24 -5.22 -12.98
N VAL A 98 2.30 -4.27 -13.10
CA VAL A 98 1.23 -4.32 -14.12
C VAL A 98 1.66 -3.69 -15.44
N THR A 99 2.82 -3.01 -15.48
CA THR A 99 3.32 -2.25 -16.65
C THR A 99 4.58 -2.84 -17.27
N ASP A 100 5.35 -3.64 -16.52
CA ASP A 100 6.53 -4.33 -17.05
C ASP A 100 6.11 -5.57 -17.83
N ILE A 101 6.40 -5.61 -19.14
CA ILE A 101 6.05 -6.73 -20.03
C ILE A 101 6.68 -8.07 -19.63
N GLU A 102 7.77 -8.05 -18.85
CA GLU A 102 8.45 -9.24 -18.34
C GLU A 102 7.82 -9.74 -17.03
N SER A 103 6.89 -9.00 -16.45
CA SER A 103 6.26 -9.33 -15.18
C SER A 103 5.24 -10.46 -15.32
N GLU A 104 5.06 -11.23 -14.23
CA GLU A 104 4.03 -12.27 -14.19
C GLU A 104 2.63 -11.69 -14.17
N ILE A 105 2.39 -10.60 -13.44
CA ILE A 105 1.08 -9.94 -13.42
C ILE A 105 0.74 -9.33 -14.79
N PHE A 106 1.72 -8.73 -15.47
CA PHE A 106 1.49 -8.28 -16.85
C PHE A 106 1.09 -9.45 -17.74
N ARG A 107 1.82 -10.56 -17.70
CA ARG A 107 1.51 -11.75 -18.46
C ARG A 107 0.11 -12.31 -18.14
N ILE A 108 -0.23 -12.44 -16.84
CA ILE A 108 -1.56 -12.90 -16.39
C ILE A 108 -2.65 -12.02 -17.02
N ASN A 109 -2.47 -10.70 -16.98
CA ASN A 109 -3.43 -9.73 -17.51
C ASN A 109 -3.58 -9.77 -19.04
N HIS A 110 -2.60 -10.31 -19.77
CA HIS A 110 -2.61 -10.36 -21.24
C HIS A 110 -2.85 -11.77 -21.81
N HIS A 111 -2.79 -12.82 -20.98
CA HIS A 111 -3.06 -14.21 -21.36
C HIS A 111 -4.21 -14.79 -20.52
N GLN A 112 -5.37 -14.16 -20.63
CA GLN A 112 -6.57 -14.52 -19.88
C GLN A 112 -7.23 -15.78 -20.46
N ASN A 113 -8.16 -16.36 -19.69
CA ASN A 113 -8.94 -17.53 -20.06
C ASN A 113 -8.12 -18.81 -20.29
N GLU A 114 -6.94 -18.88 -19.67
CA GLU A 114 -6.08 -20.07 -19.67
C GLU A 114 -5.37 -20.25 -18.32
N TRP A 115 -4.99 -21.50 -18.00
CA TRP A 115 -4.20 -21.79 -16.80
C TRP A 115 -2.74 -21.41 -17.02
N GLN A 116 -2.25 -20.53 -16.17
CA GLN A 116 -0.87 -20.05 -16.20
C GLN A 116 -0.05 -20.54 -15.01
N ASN A 117 1.20 -20.95 -15.26
CA ASN A 117 2.15 -21.21 -14.20
C ASN A 117 2.74 -19.87 -13.73
N VAL A 118 2.84 -19.69 -12.43
CA VAL A 118 3.42 -18.50 -11.81
C VAL A 118 4.45 -18.88 -10.75
N ASN A 119 5.27 -17.93 -10.34
CA ASN A 119 6.17 -18.09 -9.20
C ASN A 119 5.35 -18.29 -7.92
N GLN A 120 5.90 -19.03 -6.95
CA GLN A 120 5.28 -19.23 -5.65
C GLN A 120 4.91 -17.89 -4.99
N THR A 121 5.76 -16.88 -5.05
CA THR A 121 5.51 -15.56 -4.48
C THR A 121 4.30 -14.87 -5.11
N THR A 122 4.18 -14.93 -6.44
CA THR A 122 3.02 -14.39 -7.17
C THR A 122 1.74 -15.13 -6.78
N TRP A 123 1.82 -16.47 -6.67
CA TRP A 123 0.69 -17.29 -6.24
C TRP A 123 0.23 -16.96 -4.82
N GLU A 124 1.19 -16.83 -3.88
CA GLU A 124 0.91 -16.47 -2.48
C GLU A 124 0.20 -15.11 -2.38
N VAL A 125 0.76 -14.06 -2.97
CA VAL A 125 0.15 -12.73 -2.86
C VAL A 125 -1.21 -12.64 -3.56
N LEU A 126 -1.43 -13.36 -4.66
CA LEU A 126 -2.73 -13.41 -5.34
C LEU A 126 -3.77 -14.17 -4.50
N LEU A 127 -3.36 -15.25 -3.83
CA LEU A 127 -4.23 -15.98 -2.92
C LEU A 127 -4.63 -15.09 -1.73
N GLU A 128 -3.67 -14.41 -1.11
CA GLU A 128 -3.93 -13.46 -0.02
C GLU A 128 -4.81 -12.31 -0.49
N ALA A 129 -4.57 -11.77 -1.69
CA ALA A 129 -5.41 -10.71 -2.27
C ALA A 129 -6.87 -11.17 -2.47
N LYS A 130 -7.09 -12.41 -2.96
CA LYS A 130 -8.44 -12.98 -3.06
C LYS A 130 -9.07 -13.16 -1.68
N GLN A 131 -8.33 -13.68 -0.70
CA GLN A 131 -8.83 -13.84 0.67
C GLN A 131 -9.21 -12.49 1.30
N MET A 132 -8.40 -11.45 1.08
CA MET A 132 -8.72 -10.10 1.55
C MET A 132 -9.94 -9.52 0.85
N ALA A 133 -10.11 -9.77 -0.44
CA ALA A 133 -11.32 -9.37 -1.16
C ALA A 133 -12.58 -10.06 -0.60
N GLN A 134 -12.49 -11.35 -0.29
CA GLN A 134 -13.58 -12.11 0.36
C GLN A 134 -13.88 -11.57 1.75
N LEU A 135 -12.87 -11.42 2.59
CA LEU A 135 -12.97 -10.92 3.97
C LEU A 135 -13.63 -9.54 4.02
N THR A 136 -13.29 -8.66 3.10
CA THR A 136 -13.78 -7.26 3.05
C THR A 136 -15.02 -7.08 2.16
N HIS A 137 -15.65 -8.20 1.72
CA HIS A 137 -16.82 -8.19 0.84
C HIS A 137 -16.62 -7.31 -0.42
N GLY A 138 -15.42 -7.39 -0.99
CA GLY A 138 -15.02 -6.69 -2.20
C GLY A 138 -14.65 -5.21 -1.99
N SER A 139 -14.63 -4.68 -0.75
CA SER A 139 -14.19 -3.29 -0.51
C SER A 139 -12.68 -3.14 -0.82
N PHE A 140 -11.85 -4.14 -0.55
CA PHE A 140 -10.61 -4.37 -1.26
C PHE A 140 -10.89 -5.30 -2.44
N ASN A 141 -10.42 -4.97 -3.64
CA ASN A 141 -10.64 -5.80 -4.82
C ASN A 141 -9.42 -5.74 -5.76
N PRO A 142 -8.72 -6.86 -5.97
CA PRO A 142 -7.55 -6.90 -6.84
C PRO A 142 -7.88 -6.86 -8.34
N CYS A 143 -9.16 -6.91 -8.75
CA CYS A 143 -9.56 -6.94 -10.16
C CYS A 143 -9.94 -5.56 -10.73
N LEU A 144 -9.47 -4.48 -10.13
CA LEU A 144 -9.84 -3.10 -10.53
C LEU A 144 -8.91 -2.48 -11.58
N TYR A 145 -7.89 -3.20 -12.09
CA TYR A 145 -6.95 -2.64 -13.06
C TYR A 145 -7.62 -1.99 -14.29
N PRO A 146 -8.63 -2.60 -14.95
CA PRO A 146 -9.28 -1.97 -16.10
C PRO A 146 -9.95 -0.63 -15.75
N ILE A 147 -10.54 -0.53 -14.57
CA ILE A 147 -11.19 0.69 -14.06
C ILE A 147 -10.13 1.75 -13.72
N LEU A 148 -9.06 1.38 -12.98
CA LEU A 148 -7.95 2.27 -12.66
C LEU A 148 -7.30 2.83 -13.95
N SER A 149 -7.18 1.99 -14.99
CA SER A 149 -6.67 2.38 -16.29
C SER A 149 -7.60 3.35 -17.02
N ALA A 150 -8.92 3.13 -16.98
CA ALA A 150 -9.90 4.03 -17.56
C ALA A 150 -9.89 5.43 -16.92
N TRP A 151 -9.66 5.51 -15.59
CA TRP A 151 -9.45 6.76 -14.86
C TRP A 151 -8.07 7.40 -15.12
N GLY A 152 -7.12 6.64 -15.71
CA GLY A 152 -5.76 7.10 -15.99
C GLY A 152 -4.78 6.98 -14.83
N PHE A 153 -5.15 6.32 -13.71
CA PHE A 153 -4.27 6.18 -12.55
C PHE A 153 -3.06 5.26 -12.80
N THR A 154 -3.15 4.37 -13.78
CA THR A 154 -2.04 3.48 -14.17
C THR A 154 -1.16 4.08 -15.27
N THR A 155 -1.68 5.02 -16.07
CA THR A 155 -0.99 5.60 -17.23
C THR A 155 -0.50 7.03 -16.99
N GLY A 156 -1.03 7.72 -15.98
CA GLY A 156 -0.81 9.16 -15.76
C GLY A 156 -1.61 10.07 -16.71
N SER A 157 -2.38 9.50 -17.65
CA SER A 157 -3.26 10.22 -18.56
C SER A 157 -4.68 10.26 -17.99
N PHE A 158 -4.90 11.16 -17.02
CA PHE A 158 -6.14 11.24 -16.27
C PHE A 158 -7.33 11.68 -17.13
N SER A 159 -8.44 10.98 -16.98
CA SER A 159 -9.72 11.30 -17.63
C SER A 159 -10.88 10.84 -16.75
N ILE A 160 -12.04 11.48 -16.90
CA ILE A 160 -13.29 11.01 -16.29
C ILE A 160 -13.95 10.09 -17.31
N PRO A 161 -14.03 8.76 -17.04
CA PRO A 161 -14.67 7.81 -17.96
C PRO A 161 -16.18 8.06 -18.05
N GLU A 162 -16.78 7.74 -19.19
CA GLU A 162 -18.22 7.71 -19.33
C GLU A 162 -18.83 6.61 -18.44
N ASN A 163 -20.03 6.84 -17.90
CA ASN A 163 -20.69 5.89 -17.01
C ASN A 163 -20.89 4.53 -17.68
N ASP A 164 -21.24 4.47 -18.96
CA ASP A 164 -21.41 3.21 -19.70
C ASP A 164 -20.11 2.41 -19.79
N THR A 165 -18.98 3.10 -19.91
CA THR A 165 -17.65 2.47 -19.88
C THR A 165 -17.39 1.83 -18.52
N ILE A 166 -17.67 2.53 -17.42
CA ILE A 166 -17.51 2.01 -16.07
C ILE A 166 -18.44 0.81 -15.83
N GLN A 167 -19.71 0.89 -16.22
CA GLN A 167 -20.67 -0.21 -16.07
C GLN A 167 -20.23 -1.46 -16.88
N TYR A 168 -19.65 -1.27 -18.05
CA TYR A 168 -19.09 -2.35 -18.84
C TYR A 168 -17.88 -2.99 -18.13
N LEU A 169 -16.95 -2.20 -17.60
CA LEU A 169 -15.73 -2.70 -16.94
C LEU A 169 -16.03 -3.40 -15.61
N LEU A 170 -17.05 -2.95 -14.87
CA LEU A 170 -17.45 -3.58 -13.60
C LEU A 170 -17.86 -5.06 -13.77
N GLN A 171 -18.29 -5.49 -14.95
CA GLN A 171 -18.63 -6.90 -15.23
C GLN A 171 -17.43 -7.85 -15.11
N PHE A 172 -16.19 -7.33 -15.13
CA PHE A 172 -14.96 -8.08 -15.10
C PHE A 172 -14.19 -7.97 -13.77
N THR A 173 -14.84 -7.44 -12.71
CA THR A 173 -14.19 -7.24 -11.41
C THR A 173 -14.58 -8.29 -10.36
N ASP A 174 -15.24 -9.37 -10.75
CA ASP A 174 -15.66 -10.45 -9.86
C ASP A 174 -14.47 -11.34 -9.47
N PHE A 175 -13.80 -10.98 -8.36
CA PHE A 175 -12.62 -11.67 -7.85
C PHE A 175 -12.89 -13.13 -7.45
N GLU A 176 -14.15 -13.54 -7.25
CA GLU A 176 -14.46 -14.94 -6.96
C GLU A 176 -14.11 -15.88 -8.13
N LYS A 177 -14.09 -15.34 -9.34
CA LYS A 177 -13.73 -16.06 -10.57
C LYS A 177 -12.23 -16.27 -10.77
N ILE A 178 -11.37 -15.73 -9.89
CA ILE A 178 -9.96 -16.11 -9.87
C ILE A 178 -9.87 -17.53 -9.33
N GLU A 179 -9.29 -18.44 -10.09
CA GLU A 179 -9.13 -19.84 -9.68
C GLU A 179 -7.66 -20.18 -9.44
N PHE A 180 -7.44 -21.04 -8.44
CA PHE A 180 -6.12 -21.52 -8.06
C PHE A 180 -6.07 -23.04 -8.15
N LYS A 181 -4.93 -23.60 -8.57
CA LYS A 181 -4.61 -25.03 -8.53
C LYS A 181 -3.25 -25.24 -7.89
N ASP A 182 -3.03 -26.48 -7.42
CA ASP A 182 -1.73 -26.96 -6.96
C ASP A 182 -0.64 -26.71 -8.02
N SER A 183 0.62 -26.67 -7.57
CA SER A 183 1.77 -26.38 -8.42
C SER A 183 1.77 -24.96 -8.98
N TYR A 184 1.28 -24.01 -8.21
CA TYR A 184 1.32 -22.56 -8.51
C TYR A 184 0.68 -22.21 -9.85
N LYS A 185 -0.54 -22.69 -10.09
CA LYS A 185 -1.31 -22.31 -11.28
C LYS A 185 -2.45 -21.39 -10.93
N ILE A 186 -2.68 -20.42 -11.80
CA ILE A 186 -3.77 -19.45 -11.69
C ILE A 186 -4.56 -19.40 -13.00
N PHE A 187 -5.84 -19.15 -12.88
CA PHE A 187 -6.73 -18.83 -14.00
C PHE A 187 -7.51 -17.56 -13.69
N ILE A 188 -7.60 -16.67 -14.67
CA ILE A 188 -8.51 -15.53 -14.65
C ILE A 188 -9.37 -15.54 -15.93
N PRO A 189 -10.67 -15.18 -15.83
CA PRO A 189 -11.56 -15.10 -16.99
C PRO A 189 -11.14 -14.01 -17.99
N GLN A 190 -11.67 -14.12 -19.20
CA GLN A 190 -11.51 -13.12 -20.26
C GLN A 190 -11.93 -11.71 -19.77
N ASN A 191 -11.17 -10.69 -20.11
CA ASN A 191 -11.31 -9.28 -19.77
C ASN A 191 -11.10 -8.93 -18.28
N MET A 192 -10.89 -9.90 -17.39
CA MET A 192 -10.44 -9.64 -16.04
C MET A 192 -8.96 -9.26 -16.05
N MET A 193 -8.59 -8.24 -15.29
CA MET A 193 -7.18 -7.86 -15.08
C MET A 193 -6.94 -7.51 -13.63
N ILE A 194 -5.76 -7.87 -13.14
CA ILE A 194 -5.35 -7.79 -11.74
C ILE A 194 -4.44 -6.58 -11.52
N ASP A 195 -4.63 -5.89 -10.40
CA ASP A 195 -3.73 -4.90 -9.81
C ASP A 195 -3.52 -5.22 -8.32
N LEU A 196 -2.27 -5.27 -7.90
CA LEU A 196 -1.89 -5.58 -6.52
C LEU A 196 -1.38 -4.36 -5.74
N GLY A 197 -1.56 -3.14 -6.25
CA GLY A 197 -1.05 -1.91 -5.64
C GLY A 197 -1.52 -1.65 -4.21
N GLY A 198 -2.67 -2.17 -3.81
CA GLY A 198 -3.21 -2.05 -2.46
C GLY A 198 -2.82 -3.18 -1.48
N ILE A 199 -1.86 -4.07 -1.85
CA ILE A 199 -1.40 -5.17 -0.99
C ILE A 199 0.10 -5.47 -1.16
N ALA A 200 0.69 -5.12 -2.31
CA ALA A 200 2.03 -5.55 -2.68
C ALA A 200 3.12 -4.98 -1.77
N LYS A 201 2.98 -3.74 -1.28
CA LYS A 201 3.98 -3.13 -0.37
C LYS A 201 3.95 -3.80 1.00
N GLY A 202 2.77 -4.07 1.54
CA GLY A 202 2.61 -4.80 2.78
C GLY A 202 3.21 -6.19 2.71
N PHE A 203 2.90 -6.94 1.65
CA PHE A 203 3.46 -8.26 1.37
C PHE A 203 4.99 -8.22 1.25
N THR A 204 5.53 -7.28 0.51
CA THR A 204 6.98 -7.10 0.36
C THR A 204 7.63 -6.81 1.70
N GLY A 205 7.04 -5.97 2.53
CA GLY A 205 7.52 -5.68 3.87
C GLY A 205 7.55 -6.91 4.76
N ASP A 206 6.53 -7.76 4.75
CA ASP A 206 6.51 -9.02 5.51
C ASP A 206 7.65 -9.96 5.06
N LYS A 207 7.91 -10.08 3.74
CA LYS A 207 9.04 -10.87 3.22
C LYS A 207 10.39 -10.29 3.64
N ILE A 208 10.54 -8.96 3.63
CA ILE A 208 11.77 -8.30 4.10
C ILE A 208 11.96 -8.51 5.60
N ILE A 209 10.96 -8.35 6.43
CA ILE A 209 11.03 -8.64 7.88
C ILE A 209 11.48 -10.07 8.14
N GLN A 210 10.98 -11.04 7.38
CA GLN A 210 11.41 -12.43 7.46
C GLN A 210 12.91 -12.56 7.13
N ILE A 211 13.37 -11.99 6.02
CA ILE A 211 14.78 -12.00 5.61
C ILE A 211 15.70 -11.39 6.67
N LEU A 212 15.29 -10.26 7.26
CA LEU A 212 16.06 -9.62 8.33
C LEU A 212 16.19 -10.54 9.55
N LYS A 213 15.10 -11.17 9.99
CA LYS A 213 15.10 -12.16 11.09
C LYS A 213 16.00 -13.35 10.80
N GLU A 214 15.92 -13.93 9.61
CA GLU A 214 16.74 -15.08 9.18
C GLU A 214 18.24 -14.76 9.13
N ASN A 215 18.60 -13.47 9.00
CA ASN A 215 19.99 -12.99 9.03
C ASN A 215 20.39 -12.41 10.40
N GLY A 216 19.65 -12.70 11.46
CA GLY A 216 20.00 -12.35 12.84
C GLY A 216 19.78 -10.87 13.18
N ILE A 217 18.96 -10.15 12.44
CA ILE A 217 18.57 -8.77 12.76
C ILE A 217 17.37 -8.82 13.71
N GLU A 218 17.49 -8.16 14.84
CA GLU A 218 16.46 -8.08 15.89
C GLU A 218 15.82 -6.69 15.99
N SER A 219 16.40 -5.68 15.35
CA SER A 219 15.92 -4.29 15.37
C SER A 219 15.98 -3.70 13.97
N ALA A 220 14.82 -3.33 13.41
CA ALA A 220 14.75 -2.68 12.12
C ALA A 220 13.49 -1.82 11.95
N LEU A 221 13.59 -0.82 11.06
CA LEU A 221 12.49 0.01 10.57
C LEU A 221 12.51 -0.02 9.05
N LEU A 222 11.41 -0.43 8.46
CA LEU A 222 11.12 -0.35 7.04
C LEU A 222 10.16 0.80 6.80
N ASP A 223 10.50 1.68 5.85
CA ASP A 223 9.59 2.66 5.27
C ASP A 223 9.49 2.37 3.76
N LEU A 224 8.40 1.77 3.35
CA LEU A 224 8.14 1.42 1.95
C LEU A 224 7.16 2.42 1.32
N GLY A 225 7.52 3.70 1.43
CA GLY A 225 6.70 4.81 0.90
C GLY A 225 5.45 5.07 1.73
N GLY A 226 5.61 5.17 3.06
CA GLY A 226 4.52 5.37 4.02
C GLY A 226 3.87 4.07 4.51
N ASN A 227 4.26 2.92 3.94
CA ASN A 227 3.94 1.60 4.47
C ASN A 227 5.06 1.22 5.46
N ILE A 228 4.85 1.47 6.75
CA ILE A 228 5.88 1.31 7.77
C ILE A 228 5.76 -0.07 8.42
N GLN A 229 6.90 -0.78 8.56
CA GLN A 229 6.96 -2.01 9.35
C GLN A 229 8.15 -1.97 10.31
N THR A 230 7.97 -2.51 11.51
CA THR A 230 8.99 -2.52 12.55
C THR A 230 9.32 -3.94 12.98
N LEU A 231 10.62 -4.18 13.21
CA LEU A 231 11.13 -5.40 13.84
C LEU A 231 11.75 -5.01 15.19
N GLY A 232 11.30 -5.68 16.26
CA GLY A 232 11.76 -5.42 17.60
C GLY A 232 11.59 -3.97 18.07
N THR A 233 12.41 -3.59 19.04
CA THR A 233 12.54 -2.24 19.56
C THR A 233 13.70 -1.50 18.89
N LYS A 234 13.85 -0.21 19.17
CA LYS A 234 15.07 0.53 18.84
C LYS A 234 16.27 -0.04 19.61
N PRO A 235 17.51 0.27 19.20
CA PRO A 235 18.72 -0.20 19.90
C PRO A 235 18.80 0.22 21.36
N ASP A 236 18.15 1.32 21.75
CA ASP A 236 18.06 1.80 23.12
C ASP A 236 16.99 1.09 23.96
N GLY A 237 16.30 0.08 23.41
CA GLY A 237 15.23 -0.68 24.07
C GLY A 237 13.87 0.03 24.06
N THR A 238 13.77 1.25 23.53
CA THR A 238 12.50 1.95 23.42
C THR A 238 11.70 1.51 22.18
N LYS A 239 10.38 1.67 22.22
CA LYS A 239 9.51 1.41 21.07
C LYS A 239 9.79 2.39 19.93
N TRP A 240 9.55 1.95 18.71
CA TRP A 240 9.52 2.83 17.55
C TRP A 240 8.37 3.83 17.68
N ASN A 241 8.64 5.10 17.38
CA ASN A 241 7.62 6.15 17.38
C ASN A 241 7.35 6.55 15.93
N ILE A 242 6.20 6.15 15.41
CA ILE A 242 5.84 6.32 14.00
C ILE A 242 4.91 7.53 13.86
N GLY A 243 5.34 8.52 13.10
CA GLY A 243 4.53 9.71 12.79
C GLY A 243 3.40 9.39 11.81
N ILE A 244 2.21 9.84 12.12
CA ILE A 244 1.03 9.77 11.25
C ILE A 244 0.75 11.15 10.69
N LYS A 245 0.74 11.23 9.37
CA LYS A 245 0.57 12.48 8.63
C LYS A 245 -0.85 13.04 8.77
N ASN A 246 -0.97 14.34 8.98
CA ASN A 246 -2.21 15.08 8.79
C ASN A 246 -2.59 15.03 7.31
N PRO A 247 -3.72 14.42 6.93
CA PRO A 247 -4.11 14.27 5.53
C PRO A 247 -4.49 15.59 4.85
N LEU A 248 -4.69 16.67 5.62
CA LEU A 248 -5.11 17.97 5.13
C LEU A 248 -3.94 18.94 4.94
N THR A 249 -2.91 18.86 5.80
CA THR A 249 -1.76 19.80 5.79
C THR A 249 -0.45 19.13 5.35
N GLY A 250 -0.33 17.81 5.53
CA GLY A 250 0.90 17.06 5.26
C GLY A 250 1.88 17.02 6.46
N GLU A 251 1.61 17.75 7.54
CA GLU A 251 2.40 17.74 8.77
C GLU A 251 2.11 16.48 9.61
N VAL A 252 2.79 16.28 10.73
CA VAL A 252 2.52 15.14 11.61
C VAL A 252 1.36 15.49 12.54
N ALA A 253 0.25 14.73 12.45
CA ALA A 253 -0.94 14.90 13.27
C ALA A 253 -0.94 14.03 14.53
N ALA A 254 -0.30 12.87 14.46
CA ALA A 254 -0.20 11.95 15.60
C ALA A 254 1.10 11.17 15.54
N SER A 255 1.48 10.52 16.62
CA SER A 255 2.55 9.51 16.61
C SER A 255 2.12 8.27 17.38
N ILE A 256 2.58 7.09 16.91
CA ILE A 256 2.19 5.80 17.48
C ILE A 256 3.44 5.03 17.90
N LYS A 257 3.46 4.56 19.17
CA LYS A 257 4.56 3.75 19.72
C LYS A 257 4.30 2.27 19.46
N VAL A 258 5.18 1.64 18.68
CA VAL A 258 5.05 0.25 18.23
C VAL A 258 6.35 -0.54 18.32
N GLU A 259 6.20 -1.86 18.34
CA GLU A 259 7.27 -2.85 18.15
C GLU A 259 6.67 -4.10 17.46
N ASN A 260 7.39 -4.70 16.51
CA ASN A 260 6.92 -5.86 15.73
C ASN A 260 5.53 -5.65 15.09
N MET A 261 5.31 -4.47 14.53
CA MET A 261 4.03 -4.08 13.95
C MET A 261 4.24 -3.41 12.60
N ALA A 262 3.25 -3.59 11.74
CA ALA A 262 3.01 -2.76 10.57
C ALA A 262 2.10 -1.58 10.96
N VAL A 263 2.42 -0.39 10.46
CA VAL A 263 1.63 0.84 10.58
C VAL A 263 1.46 1.38 9.17
N ILE A 264 0.30 1.12 8.57
CA ILE A 264 0.07 1.35 7.15
C ILE A 264 -1.10 2.29 6.96
N THR A 265 -0.90 3.31 6.14
CA THR A 265 -1.89 4.36 5.90
C THR A 265 -2.30 4.39 4.43
N SER A 266 -3.61 4.35 4.18
CA SER A 266 -4.21 4.75 2.90
C SER A 266 -4.82 6.14 3.03
N GLY A 267 -4.52 7.02 2.07
CA GLY A 267 -5.01 8.40 2.08
C GLY A 267 -5.31 8.96 0.69
N GLY A 268 -6.36 9.75 0.60
CA GLY A 268 -6.77 10.39 -0.65
C GLY A 268 -5.84 11.50 -1.14
N TYR A 269 -4.79 11.81 -0.39
CA TYR A 269 -3.78 12.82 -0.73
C TYR A 269 -2.56 12.24 -1.47
N GLU A 270 -2.40 10.91 -1.51
CA GLU A 270 -1.21 10.27 -2.09
C GLU A 270 -1.22 10.33 -3.61
N ARG A 271 -2.32 9.91 -4.24
CA ARG A 271 -2.46 9.91 -5.71
C ARG A 271 -3.85 10.42 -6.07
N PHE A 272 -3.90 11.53 -6.78
CA PHE A 272 -5.16 12.15 -7.23
C PHE A 272 -4.91 13.04 -8.45
N PHE A 273 -6.00 13.39 -9.12
CA PHE A 273 -6.00 14.50 -10.07
C PHE A 273 -7.17 15.44 -9.79
N THR A 274 -7.04 16.67 -10.26
CA THR A 274 -8.12 17.65 -10.18
C THR A 274 -8.67 17.89 -11.58
N ALA A 275 -9.97 17.67 -11.76
CA ALA A 275 -10.64 17.88 -13.04
C ALA A 275 -10.84 19.39 -13.32
N SER A 276 -11.28 19.71 -14.55
CA SER A 276 -11.49 21.10 -14.99
C SER A 276 -12.57 21.85 -14.20
N ASP A 277 -13.48 21.13 -13.56
CA ASP A 277 -14.52 21.66 -12.66
C ASP A 277 -14.03 21.92 -11.23
N GLY A 278 -12.74 21.62 -10.94
CA GLY A 278 -12.13 21.75 -9.62
C GLY A 278 -12.36 20.54 -8.69
N LYS A 279 -13.11 19.52 -9.11
CA LYS A 279 -13.32 18.31 -8.32
C LYS A 279 -12.07 17.44 -8.30
N LYS A 280 -11.71 16.97 -7.09
CA LYS A 280 -10.59 16.07 -6.86
C LYS A 280 -11.04 14.62 -6.95
N TYR A 281 -10.34 13.82 -7.75
CA TYR A 281 -10.55 12.39 -7.91
C TYR A 281 -9.32 11.64 -7.41
N ILE A 282 -9.51 10.74 -6.44
CA ILE A 282 -8.46 9.96 -5.80
C ILE A 282 -8.32 8.59 -6.46
N HIS A 283 -7.18 7.93 -6.30
CA HIS A 283 -6.92 6.62 -6.91
C HIS A 283 -7.62 5.45 -6.20
N ILE A 284 -8.22 5.67 -5.03
CA ILE A 284 -8.96 4.63 -4.31
C ILE A 284 -10.36 4.55 -4.91
N ILE A 285 -10.65 3.41 -5.55
CA ILE A 285 -11.90 3.17 -6.28
C ILE A 285 -12.85 2.32 -5.44
N ASP A 286 -14.11 2.72 -5.36
CA ASP A 286 -15.17 1.84 -4.86
C ASP A 286 -15.48 0.78 -5.91
N SER A 287 -15.20 -0.47 -5.58
CA SER A 287 -15.38 -1.64 -6.46
C SER A 287 -16.83 -1.88 -6.89
N LYS A 288 -17.80 -1.34 -6.15
CA LYS A 288 -19.24 -1.49 -6.46
C LYS A 288 -19.72 -0.49 -7.49
N THR A 289 -19.12 0.70 -7.49
CA THR A 289 -19.51 1.80 -8.37
C THR A 289 -18.54 2.02 -9.52
N GLY A 290 -17.27 1.64 -9.35
CA GLY A 290 -16.18 1.92 -10.30
C GLY A 290 -15.73 3.39 -10.29
N PHE A 291 -16.20 4.19 -9.34
CA PHE A 291 -15.81 5.59 -9.16
C PHE A 291 -14.85 5.76 -7.99
N PRO A 292 -13.98 6.78 -8.02
CA PRO A 292 -13.22 7.20 -6.86
C PRO A 292 -14.10 7.41 -5.64
N VAL A 293 -13.65 6.90 -4.50
CA VAL A 293 -14.38 7.00 -3.22
C VAL A 293 -14.61 8.47 -2.85
N ASP A 294 -15.83 8.80 -2.54
CA ASP A 294 -16.25 10.13 -2.08
C ASP A 294 -17.05 10.00 -0.77
N ASN A 295 -16.33 9.81 0.33
CA ASN A 295 -16.87 9.74 1.69
C ASN A 295 -16.14 10.74 2.60
N GLU A 296 -16.45 10.70 3.90
CA GLU A 296 -15.89 11.61 4.91
C GLU A 296 -14.42 11.34 5.23
N ILE A 297 -13.89 10.16 4.92
CA ILE A 297 -12.52 9.76 5.29
C ILE A 297 -11.47 10.54 4.48
N ALA A 298 -10.44 11.01 5.16
CA ALA A 298 -9.26 11.61 4.56
C ALA A 298 -8.07 10.63 4.58
N SER A 299 -7.90 9.85 5.67
CA SER A 299 -6.95 8.75 5.76
C SER A 299 -7.37 7.69 6.76
N VAL A 300 -6.92 6.45 6.53
CA VAL A 300 -7.06 5.30 7.43
C VAL A 300 -5.68 4.73 7.68
N THR A 301 -5.28 4.65 8.94
CA THR A 301 -4.05 3.99 9.40
C THR A 301 -4.41 2.71 10.13
N ILE A 302 -3.82 1.59 9.71
CA ILE A 302 -3.99 0.27 10.30
C ILE A 302 -2.73 -0.13 11.04
N LEU A 303 -2.89 -0.70 12.24
CA LEU A 303 -1.85 -1.37 13.00
C LEU A 303 -2.14 -2.86 13.06
N SER A 304 -1.24 -3.68 12.53
CA SER A 304 -1.33 -5.14 12.57
C SER A 304 0.06 -5.77 12.63
N SER A 305 0.14 -7.02 13.05
CA SER A 305 1.39 -7.80 12.98
C SER A 305 1.75 -8.25 11.56
N SER A 306 0.80 -8.20 10.62
CA SER A 306 0.99 -8.48 9.19
C SER A 306 0.89 -7.21 8.36
N GLY A 307 1.92 -6.92 7.58
CA GLY A 307 1.94 -5.82 6.63
C GLY A 307 0.96 -6.07 5.47
N THR A 308 0.90 -7.29 4.96
CA THR A 308 -0.02 -7.69 3.88
C THR A 308 -1.47 -7.40 4.25
N TYR A 309 -1.86 -7.83 5.45
CA TYR A 309 -3.20 -7.63 5.98
C TYR A 309 -3.50 -6.13 6.20
N ALA A 310 -2.57 -5.39 6.81
CA ALA A 310 -2.74 -3.98 7.08
C ALA A 310 -2.83 -3.13 5.80
N ASP A 311 -2.07 -3.46 4.75
CA ASP A 311 -2.09 -2.74 3.46
C ASP A 311 -3.46 -2.90 2.79
N ALA A 312 -3.95 -4.13 2.64
CA ALA A 312 -5.26 -4.39 2.06
C ALA A 312 -6.41 -3.80 2.90
N LEU A 313 -6.33 -3.90 4.24
CA LEU A 313 -7.35 -3.34 5.13
C LEU A 313 -7.40 -1.82 5.09
N SER A 314 -6.26 -1.13 5.04
CA SER A 314 -6.25 0.34 5.00
C SER A 314 -7.04 0.87 3.81
N THR A 315 -6.92 0.20 2.65
CA THR A 315 -7.70 0.49 1.43
C THR A 315 -9.17 0.10 1.60
N ALA A 316 -9.45 -1.11 2.10
CA ALA A 316 -10.82 -1.60 2.26
C ALA A 316 -11.65 -0.72 3.20
N LEU A 317 -11.06 -0.36 4.36
CA LEU A 317 -11.78 0.43 5.37
C LEU A 317 -11.94 1.89 4.92
N PHE A 318 -11.01 2.41 4.11
CA PHE A 318 -11.19 3.69 3.45
C PHE A 318 -12.42 3.67 2.51
N VAL A 319 -12.58 2.60 1.73
CA VAL A 319 -13.75 2.41 0.84
C VAL A 319 -15.05 2.27 1.63
N MET A 320 -15.03 1.54 2.75
CA MET A 320 -16.20 1.28 3.57
C MET A 320 -16.81 2.54 4.22
N GLY A 321 -15.99 3.54 4.53
CA GLY A 321 -16.39 4.69 5.35
C GLY A 321 -16.35 4.38 6.85
N THR A 322 -16.37 5.40 7.69
CA THR A 322 -16.11 5.32 9.14
C THR A 322 -17.03 4.31 9.86
N GLU A 323 -18.33 4.36 9.61
CA GLU A 323 -19.30 3.52 10.32
C GLU A 323 -19.08 2.03 10.07
N LYS A 324 -18.95 1.63 8.79
CA LYS A 324 -18.72 0.23 8.42
C LYS A 324 -17.34 -0.24 8.81
N ALA A 325 -16.31 0.64 8.77
CA ALA A 325 -14.97 0.32 9.22
C ALA A 325 -14.95 -0.06 10.71
N PHE A 326 -15.71 0.65 11.57
CA PHE A 326 -15.82 0.27 12.97
C PHE A 326 -16.69 -0.96 13.20
N SER A 327 -17.72 -1.20 12.40
CA SER A 327 -18.48 -2.46 12.46
C SER A 327 -17.57 -3.64 12.12
N PHE A 328 -16.79 -3.53 11.07
CA PHE A 328 -15.79 -4.53 10.67
C PHE A 328 -14.76 -4.77 11.78
N TRP A 329 -14.17 -3.72 12.37
CA TRP A 329 -13.24 -3.85 13.47
C TRP A 329 -13.83 -4.57 14.69
N LYS A 330 -15.09 -4.29 15.04
CA LYS A 330 -15.78 -4.99 16.15
C LYS A 330 -15.93 -6.49 15.92
N GLU A 331 -16.06 -6.92 14.68
CA GLU A 331 -16.19 -8.34 14.32
C GLU A 331 -14.84 -9.07 14.32
N HIS A 332 -13.77 -8.41 13.87
CA HIS A 332 -12.47 -9.07 13.65
C HIS A 332 -11.48 -8.90 14.81
N ARG A 333 -11.36 -7.73 15.41
CA ARG A 333 -10.60 -7.42 16.65
C ARG A 333 -9.11 -7.82 16.65
N ASP A 334 -8.50 -8.02 15.50
CA ASP A 334 -7.13 -8.49 15.32
C ASP A 334 -6.18 -7.39 14.78
N PHE A 335 -6.71 -6.18 14.69
CA PHE A 335 -5.98 -4.97 14.28
C PHE A 335 -6.47 -3.75 15.05
N GLU A 336 -5.71 -2.67 15.02
CA GLU A 336 -6.14 -1.36 15.51
C GLU A 336 -6.16 -0.37 14.36
N MET A 337 -7.00 0.68 14.47
CA MET A 337 -7.06 1.71 13.44
C MET A 337 -7.20 3.13 13.98
N LEU A 338 -6.64 4.08 13.22
CA LEU A 338 -6.83 5.50 13.36
C LEU A 338 -7.36 6.07 12.05
N ILE A 339 -8.51 6.74 12.09
CA ILE A 339 -9.14 7.39 10.95
C ILE A 339 -9.11 8.91 11.15
N PHE A 340 -8.62 9.65 10.15
CA PHE A 340 -8.81 11.08 10.05
C PHE A 340 -9.85 11.41 8.99
N THR A 341 -10.75 12.35 9.26
CA THR A 341 -11.82 12.77 8.34
C THR A 341 -11.57 14.17 7.76
N LYS A 342 -12.23 14.45 6.65
CA LYS A 342 -12.16 15.74 5.94
C LYS A 342 -12.69 16.92 6.78
N ASP A 343 -13.60 16.65 7.71
CA ASP A 343 -14.21 17.62 8.63
C ASP A 343 -13.49 17.71 9.99
N LYS A 344 -12.22 17.28 10.03
CA LYS A 344 -11.32 17.38 11.21
C LYS A 344 -11.79 16.59 12.43
N ARG A 345 -12.41 15.45 12.26
CA ARG A 345 -12.61 14.46 13.32
C ARG A 345 -11.56 13.36 13.18
N SER A 346 -11.11 12.84 14.30
CA SER A 346 -10.28 11.64 14.36
C SER A 346 -10.96 10.56 15.18
N PHE A 347 -10.93 9.34 14.68
CA PHE A 347 -11.51 8.18 15.34
C PHE A 347 -10.43 7.14 15.56
N ALA A 348 -10.22 6.75 16.82
CA ALA A 348 -9.21 5.77 17.21
C ALA A 348 -9.86 4.60 17.94
N THR A 349 -9.40 3.39 17.64
CA THR A 349 -9.80 2.19 18.37
C THR A 349 -9.16 2.12 19.76
N GLU A 350 -9.82 1.46 20.69
CA GLU A 350 -9.45 1.43 22.11
C GLU A 350 -8.03 0.91 22.37
N GLY A 351 -7.55 -0.07 21.58
CA GLY A 351 -6.21 -0.63 21.74
C GLY A 351 -5.08 0.34 21.37
N LEU A 352 -5.40 1.53 20.83
CA LEU A 352 -4.47 2.63 20.61
C LEU A 352 -4.31 3.53 21.84
N LYS A 353 -5.18 3.44 22.85
CA LYS A 353 -5.03 4.18 24.09
C LYS A 353 -3.66 4.03 24.64
N ASN A 354 -2.87 4.67 25.15
CA ASN A 354 -1.48 4.47 25.63
C ASN A 354 -0.42 4.15 24.53
N LYS A 355 -0.80 4.12 23.25
CA LYS A 355 0.15 3.94 22.15
C LYS A 355 0.22 5.16 21.24
N VAL A 356 -0.87 5.93 21.11
CA VAL A 356 -0.97 7.12 20.27
C VAL A 356 -0.86 8.39 21.09
N ASP A 357 -0.05 9.32 20.59
CA ASP A 357 0.03 10.71 21.03
C ASP A 357 -0.52 11.57 19.88
N PHE A 358 -1.63 12.29 20.11
CA PHE A 358 -2.14 13.29 19.16
C PHE A 358 -1.32 14.57 19.31
N LEU A 359 -0.82 15.09 18.19
CA LEU A 359 0.10 16.23 18.13
C LEU A 359 -0.54 17.45 17.45
N ASP A 360 -1.69 17.28 16.80
CA ASP A 360 -2.44 18.34 16.13
C ASP A 360 -3.82 18.49 16.79
N ASP A 361 -3.97 19.56 17.55
CA ASP A 361 -5.20 19.88 18.29
C ASP A 361 -6.35 20.34 17.40
N SER A 362 -6.13 20.46 16.08
CA SER A 362 -7.19 20.83 15.13
C SER A 362 -8.19 19.71 14.88
N PHE A 363 -7.87 18.46 15.29
CA PHE A 363 -8.77 17.32 15.17
C PHE A 363 -9.48 17.03 16.49
N GLU A 364 -10.79 16.87 16.42
CA GLU A 364 -11.59 16.36 17.54
C GLU A 364 -11.46 14.84 17.64
N VAL A 365 -11.02 14.32 18.80
CA VAL A 365 -10.65 12.92 18.99
C VAL A 365 -11.81 12.12 19.58
N TYR A 366 -12.21 11.05 18.89
CA TYR A 366 -13.25 10.11 19.30
C TYR A 366 -12.66 8.71 19.50
N TRP A 367 -12.85 8.16 20.69
CA TRP A 367 -12.45 6.80 21.01
C TRP A 367 -13.59 5.82 20.76
N LYS A 368 -13.32 4.75 20.05
CA LYS A 368 -14.28 3.66 19.79
C LYS A 368 -13.88 2.43 20.61
N ASN A 369 -14.85 1.91 21.33
CA ASN A 369 -14.69 0.76 22.21
C ASN A 369 -15.27 -0.50 21.59
N TYR A 370 -14.85 -1.65 22.10
CA TYR A 370 -15.36 -2.97 21.69
C TYR A 370 -16.85 -3.17 22.05
N PHE A 371 -17.37 -2.40 23.00
CA PHE A 371 -18.74 -2.53 23.54
C PHE A 371 -19.68 -1.43 23.05
#